data_f38770f8462e9afcc059e579c1e6356a
#
_entry.id   f38770f8462e9afcc059e579c1e6356a
#
_cell.length_a   1.000
_cell.length_b   1.000
_cell.length_c   1.000
_cell.angle_alpha   90.00
_cell.angle_beta   90.00
_cell.angle_gamma   90.00
#
_symmetry.space_group_name_H-M   'P 1'
#
loop_
_entity.id
_entity.type
_entity.pdbx_description
1 polymer ?
#
loop_
_entity_poly.entity_id
_entity_poly.type
_entity_poly.pdbx_seq_one_letter_code
_entity_poly.pdbx_strand_id
1 'polypeptide(L)'
;MKYVYSGPKAHPNGIAEQTLCKLLFMPRPRTHDPQIVLDAAEKLAADAGPTAVTVRAVAAATGVSNGALYHTFQSRQVVLARTWLRAAHRFLALQSADIDRAVAASDPETRTAAVLDAAEAPARLAVAHPDSARLLLLVDRAELLAGDLAPALAQEIADTEKALVAALNRLARALWGRADRRGLATVTTCLVDLPTALLLRRDRLTDPLARAQLRVAVRAVLDLGPH
;
A
#
# COMPACT_ATOMS: atom_id res chain seq x y z
N MET A 1 56.89 45.54 54.99
CA MET A 1 55.47 45.51 54.62
C MET A 1 55.31 44.54 53.44
N LYS A 2 54.88 43.28 53.73
CA LYS A 2 54.75 42.22 52.70
C LYS A 2 53.26 42.07 52.38
N TYR A 3 52.85 42.34 51.16
CA TYR A 3 51.52 42.05 50.69
C TYR A 3 51.47 40.58 50.21
N VAL A 4 50.59 39.81 50.82
CA VAL A 4 50.27 38.43 50.45
C VAL A 4 49.07 38.49 49.47
N TYR A 5 49.27 38.03 48.21
CA TYR A 5 48.22 37.91 47.24
C TYR A 5 47.54 36.57 47.41
N SER A 6 46.23 36.59 47.79
CA SER A 6 45.41 35.41 47.83
C SER A 6 44.69 35.23 46.46
N GLY A 7 45.03 34.18 45.74
CA GLY A 7 44.38 33.81 44.47
C GLY A 7 42.96 33.24 44.73
N PRO A 8 42.06 33.31 43.74
CA PRO A 8 40.68 32.85 43.87
C PRO A 8 40.60 31.32 43.90
N LYS A 9 39.81 30.84 44.88
CA LYS A 9 39.48 29.42 45.02
C LYS A 9 38.63 28.93 43.85
N ALA A 10 39.06 27.88 43.15
CA ALA A 10 38.31 27.19 42.12
C ALA A 10 37.10 26.47 42.76
N HIS A 11 35.90 26.77 42.29
CA HIS A 11 34.67 26.04 42.60
C HIS A 11 34.56 24.78 41.75
N PRO A 12 34.31 23.59 42.34
CA PRO A 12 34.27 22.31 41.61
C PRO A 12 32.95 22.03 40.88
N ASN A 13 32.04 23.01 40.77
CA ASN A 13 30.69 22.75 40.20
C ASN A 13 30.49 23.07 38.71
N GLY A 14 31.52 23.57 38.00
CA GLY A 14 31.37 23.97 36.58
C GLY A 14 31.24 22.82 35.57
N ILE A 15 31.70 21.63 35.93
CA ILE A 15 31.69 20.46 34.99
C ILE A 15 30.33 19.74 35.01
N ALA A 16 29.67 19.71 36.17
CA ALA A 16 28.36 19.07 36.32
C ALA A 16 27.24 19.85 35.61
N GLU A 17 27.26 21.19 35.66
CA GLU A 17 26.25 22.03 34.98
C GLU A 17 26.41 22.02 33.45
N GLN A 18 27.63 21.99 32.92
CA GLN A 18 27.85 21.89 31.48
C GLN A 18 27.46 20.52 30.92
N THR A 19 27.58 19.45 31.69
CA THR A 19 27.15 18.09 31.30
C THR A 19 25.64 17.96 31.38
N LEU A 20 24.98 18.55 32.38
CA LEU A 20 23.54 18.55 32.51
C LEU A 20 22.85 19.36 31.37
N CYS A 21 23.44 20.51 31.02
CA CYS A 21 22.93 21.34 29.91
C CYS A 21 23.05 20.65 28.55
N LYS A 22 24.12 19.87 28.29
CA LYS A 22 24.25 19.04 27.07
C LYS A 22 23.27 17.90 27.01
N LEU A 23 22.88 17.31 28.14
CA LEU A 23 21.87 16.24 28.20
C LEU A 23 20.43 16.78 27.98
N LEU A 24 20.15 18.02 28.40
CA LEU A 24 18.84 18.66 28.23
C LEU A 24 18.62 19.25 26.84
N PHE A 25 19.67 19.49 26.06
CA PHE A 25 19.65 20.02 24.68
C PHE A 25 20.00 18.97 23.63
N MET A 26 19.93 17.67 23.92
CA MET A 26 19.91 16.66 22.85
C MET A 26 18.56 16.79 22.14
N PRO A 27 18.55 17.22 20.85
CA PRO A 27 17.31 17.18 20.07
C PRO A 27 16.81 15.76 20.12
N ARG A 28 15.61 15.55 20.68
CA ARG A 28 14.95 14.25 20.63
C ARG A 28 14.99 13.80 19.15
N PRO A 29 15.46 12.58 18.81
CA PRO A 29 15.43 12.11 17.45
C PRO A 29 14.03 12.37 16.93
N ARG A 30 13.85 13.20 15.90
CA ARG A 30 12.56 13.36 15.23
C ARG A 30 12.23 11.98 14.69
N THR A 31 11.36 11.26 15.36
CA THR A 31 10.79 10.01 14.85
C THR A 31 9.97 10.43 13.66
N HIS A 32 10.57 10.39 12.48
CA HIS A 32 9.85 10.69 11.25
C HIS A 32 8.81 9.59 11.07
N ASP A 33 7.55 9.98 10.91
CA ASP A 33 6.48 9.04 10.60
C ASP A 33 6.84 8.29 9.31
N PRO A 34 6.97 6.94 9.35
CA PRO A 34 7.25 6.15 8.16
C PRO A 34 6.25 6.38 7.02
N GLN A 35 5.02 6.83 7.34
CA GLN A 35 3.99 7.10 6.34
C GLN A 35 4.39 8.24 5.40
N ILE A 36 5.04 9.30 5.89
CA ILE A 36 5.54 10.41 5.05
C ILE A 36 6.52 9.89 3.99
N VAL A 37 7.36 8.92 4.34
CA VAL A 37 8.32 8.29 3.42
C VAL A 37 7.58 7.48 2.35
N LEU A 38 6.57 6.71 2.77
CA LEU A 38 5.77 5.91 1.84
C LEU A 38 4.91 6.80 0.93
N ASP A 39 4.38 7.93 1.41
CA ASP A 39 3.64 8.90 0.60
C ASP A 39 4.52 9.51 -0.48
N ALA A 40 5.73 9.95 -0.11
CA ALA A 40 6.69 10.48 -1.08
C ALA A 40 7.15 9.43 -2.10
N ALA A 41 7.40 8.20 -1.66
CA ALA A 41 7.79 7.10 -2.55
C ALA A 41 6.66 6.72 -3.53
N GLU A 42 5.41 6.69 -3.06
CA GLU A 42 4.22 6.43 -3.86
C GLU A 42 4.05 7.48 -4.95
N LYS A 43 4.15 8.76 -4.58
CA LYS A 43 4.09 9.88 -5.53
C LYS A 43 5.23 9.84 -6.55
N LEU A 44 6.47 9.63 -6.13
CA LEU A 44 7.62 9.52 -7.03
C LEU A 44 7.44 8.37 -8.03
N ALA A 45 6.96 7.21 -7.57
CA ALA A 45 6.68 6.06 -8.43
C ALA A 45 5.56 6.35 -9.43
N ALA A 46 4.49 7.02 -8.98
CA ALA A 46 3.37 7.38 -9.84
C ALA A 46 3.75 8.41 -10.90
N ASP A 47 4.53 9.44 -10.54
CA ASP A 47 4.88 10.55 -11.45
C ASP A 47 5.96 10.16 -12.47
N ALA A 48 7.01 9.44 -12.04
CA ALA A 48 8.21 9.20 -12.83
C ALA A 48 8.64 7.71 -12.93
N GLY A 49 7.78 6.80 -12.49
CA GLY A 49 8.02 5.37 -12.52
C GLY A 49 8.80 4.82 -11.30
N PRO A 50 8.81 3.49 -11.12
CA PRO A 50 9.42 2.85 -9.94
C PRO A 50 10.92 3.13 -9.79
N THR A 51 11.63 3.37 -10.89
CA THR A 51 13.07 3.68 -10.89
C THR A 51 13.39 5.04 -10.26
N ALA A 52 12.44 5.97 -10.26
CA ALA A 52 12.57 7.28 -9.61
C ALA A 52 12.57 7.20 -8.07
N VAL A 53 12.06 6.12 -7.50
CA VAL A 53 12.09 5.88 -6.05
C VAL A 53 13.52 5.53 -5.63
N THR A 54 14.29 6.53 -5.29
CA THR A 54 15.65 6.39 -4.74
C THR A 54 15.69 6.95 -3.32
N VAL A 55 16.60 6.46 -2.47
CA VAL A 55 16.77 6.99 -1.10
C VAL A 55 16.99 8.49 -1.12
N ARG A 56 17.81 8.98 -2.09
CA ARG A 56 18.09 10.41 -2.25
C ARG A 56 16.84 11.22 -2.66
N ALA A 57 16.04 10.72 -3.61
CA ALA A 57 14.81 11.40 -4.05
C ALA A 57 13.77 11.46 -2.92
N VAL A 58 13.60 10.36 -2.19
CA VAL A 58 12.70 10.30 -1.03
C VAL A 58 13.17 11.22 0.10
N ALA A 59 14.49 11.27 0.39
CA ALA A 59 15.07 12.20 1.36
C ALA A 59 14.81 13.66 0.96
N ALA A 60 15.01 14.00 -0.31
CA ALA A 60 14.77 15.36 -0.82
C ALA A 60 13.28 15.75 -0.72
N ALA A 61 12.36 14.81 -1.00
CA ALA A 61 10.92 15.06 -0.96
C ALA A 61 10.36 15.17 0.48
N THR A 62 10.98 14.49 1.45
CA THR A 62 10.46 14.40 2.83
C THR A 62 11.23 15.24 3.85
N GLY A 63 12.44 15.68 3.52
CA GLY A 63 13.37 16.29 4.47
C GLY A 63 13.97 15.30 5.48
N VAL A 64 13.68 14.00 5.36
CA VAL A 64 14.27 12.94 6.20
C VAL A 64 15.70 12.69 5.76
N SER A 65 16.65 12.60 6.70
CA SER A 65 18.04 12.33 6.35
C SER A 65 18.21 10.93 5.74
N ASN A 66 19.18 10.78 4.83
CA ASN A 66 19.51 9.47 4.24
C ASN A 66 19.83 8.42 5.32
N GLY A 67 20.53 8.80 6.39
CA GLY A 67 20.83 7.90 7.51
C GLY A 67 19.58 7.38 8.21
N ALA A 68 18.59 8.25 8.46
CA ALA A 68 17.33 7.85 9.06
C ALA A 68 16.52 6.94 8.14
N LEU A 69 16.51 7.20 6.82
CA LEU A 69 15.87 6.33 5.83
C LEU A 69 16.51 4.94 5.78
N TYR A 70 17.85 4.86 5.75
CA TYR A 70 18.56 3.57 5.79
C TYR A 70 18.34 2.82 7.10
N HIS A 71 18.27 3.52 8.22
CA HIS A 71 17.97 2.89 9.51
C HIS A 71 16.56 2.26 9.53
N THR A 72 15.56 2.94 8.94
CA THR A 72 14.16 2.50 8.98
C THR A 72 13.84 1.47 7.90
N PHE A 73 14.33 1.68 6.67
CA PHE A 73 13.92 0.88 5.50
C PHE A 73 15.06 0.01 4.94
N GLN A 74 16.32 0.20 5.40
CA GLN A 74 17.50 -0.58 5.02
C GLN A 74 17.89 -0.44 3.53
N SER A 75 16.95 -0.46 2.59
CA SER A 75 17.22 -0.35 1.17
C SER A 75 16.11 0.34 0.39
N ARG A 76 16.42 0.80 -0.84
CA ARG A 76 15.44 1.27 -1.82
C ARG A 76 14.36 0.22 -2.11
N GLN A 77 14.77 -1.04 -2.23
CA GLN A 77 13.87 -2.15 -2.53
C GLN A 77 12.80 -2.31 -1.43
N VAL A 78 13.19 -2.19 -0.17
CA VAL A 78 12.26 -2.26 0.97
C VAL A 78 11.30 -1.07 0.97
N VAL A 79 11.76 0.15 0.63
CA VAL A 79 10.86 1.31 0.48
C VAL A 79 9.80 1.02 -0.57
N LEU A 80 10.21 0.58 -1.77
CA LEU A 80 9.30 0.30 -2.87
C LEU A 80 8.33 -0.84 -2.51
N ALA A 81 8.82 -1.92 -1.91
CA ALA A 81 8.01 -3.07 -1.48
C ALA A 81 6.96 -2.68 -0.41
N ARG A 82 7.34 -1.89 0.59
CA ARG A 82 6.40 -1.38 1.61
C ARG A 82 5.36 -0.42 1.01
N THR A 83 5.77 0.42 0.07
CA THR A 83 4.86 1.33 -0.64
C THR A 83 3.84 0.53 -1.48
N TRP A 84 4.31 -0.46 -2.23
CA TRP A 84 3.45 -1.36 -3.01
C TRP A 84 2.49 -2.15 -2.11
N LEU A 85 2.98 -2.71 -1.01
CA LEU A 85 2.16 -3.47 -0.06
C LEU A 85 1.03 -2.61 0.53
N ARG A 86 1.30 -1.35 0.87
CA ARG A 86 0.29 -0.40 1.32
C ARG A 86 -0.79 -0.15 0.26
N ALA A 87 -0.39 0.05 -0.99
CA ALA A 87 -1.31 0.22 -2.11
C ALA A 87 -2.16 -1.04 -2.35
N ALA A 88 -1.54 -2.23 -2.29
CA ALA A 88 -2.24 -3.51 -2.40
C ALA A 88 -3.26 -3.72 -1.27
N HIS A 89 -2.92 -3.36 -0.03
CA HIS A 89 -3.87 -3.43 1.08
C HIS A 89 -5.06 -2.47 0.91
N ARG A 90 -4.83 -1.24 0.40
CA ARG A 90 -5.93 -0.30 0.08
C ARG A 90 -6.88 -0.90 -0.97
N PHE A 91 -6.32 -1.47 -2.04
CA PHE A 91 -7.10 -2.15 -3.07
C PHE A 91 -7.91 -3.33 -2.50
N LEU A 92 -7.25 -4.24 -1.77
CA LEU A 92 -7.89 -5.41 -1.18
C LEU A 92 -8.98 -5.01 -0.16
N ALA A 93 -8.77 -3.96 0.61
CA ALA A 93 -9.79 -3.47 1.56
C ALA A 93 -11.06 -3.01 0.83
N LEU A 94 -10.92 -2.23 -0.26
CA LEU A 94 -12.06 -1.81 -1.08
C LEU A 94 -12.81 -3.00 -1.67
N GLN A 95 -12.09 -3.93 -2.31
CA GLN A 95 -12.70 -5.08 -2.98
C GLN A 95 -13.32 -6.07 -1.99
N SER A 96 -12.63 -6.35 -0.88
CA SER A 96 -13.14 -7.28 0.14
C SER A 96 -14.38 -6.75 0.85
N ALA A 97 -14.49 -5.44 1.11
CA ALA A 97 -15.68 -4.86 1.70
C ALA A 97 -16.93 -5.10 0.84
N ASP A 98 -16.80 -5.01 -0.48
CA ASP A 98 -17.91 -5.28 -1.40
C ASP A 98 -18.20 -6.77 -1.52
N ILE A 99 -17.17 -7.63 -1.53
CA ILE A 99 -17.33 -9.07 -1.48
C ILE A 99 -18.07 -9.48 -0.19
N ASP A 100 -17.71 -8.91 0.95
CA ASP A 100 -18.36 -9.21 2.23
C ASP A 100 -19.84 -8.76 2.23
N ARG A 101 -20.15 -7.60 1.60
CA ARG A 101 -21.54 -7.17 1.34
C ARG A 101 -22.29 -8.19 0.46
N ALA A 102 -21.65 -8.68 -0.62
CA ALA A 102 -22.25 -9.68 -1.48
C ALA A 102 -22.50 -11.00 -0.76
N VAL A 103 -21.57 -11.43 0.11
CA VAL A 103 -21.71 -12.66 0.92
C VAL A 103 -22.83 -12.52 1.94
N ALA A 104 -22.98 -11.36 2.56
CA ALA A 104 -24.01 -11.10 3.58
C ALA A 104 -25.41 -10.84 2.99
N ALA A 105 -25.52 -10.54 1.69
CA ALA A 105 -26.78 -10.18 1.04
C ALA A 105 -27.73 -11.38 0.99
N SER A 106 -28.97 -11.18 1.47
CA SER A 106 -30.04 -12.20 1.45
C SER A 106 -30.78 -12.29 0.12
N ASP A 107 -30.89 -11.17 -0.60
CA ASP A 107 -31.56 -11.11 -1.91
C ASP A 107 -30.54 -11.09 -3.08
N PRO A 108 -30.93 -11.68 -4.24
CA PRO A 108 -30.03 -11.80 -5.39
C PRO A 108 -29.62 -10.45 -6.01
N GLU A 109 -30.50 -9.43 -6.00
CA GLU A 109 -30.20 -8.14 -6.65
C GLU A 109 -29.17 -7.34 -5.86
N THR A 110 -29.33 -7.25 -4.53
CA THR A 110 -28.34 -6.66 -3.62
C THR A 110 -27.00 -7.37 -3.72
N ARG A 111 -27.00 -8.71 -3.82
CA ARG A 111 -25.81 -9.51 -4.00
C ARG A 111 -25.10 -9.17 -5.32
N THR A 112 -25.85 -9.15 -6.42
CA THR A 112 -25.32 -8.79 -7.73
C THR A 112 -24.76 -7.38 -7.74
N ALA A 113 -25.47 -6.40 -7.17
CA ALA A 113 -25.01 -5.03 -7.06
C ALA A 113 -23.66 -4.93 -6.33
N ALA A 114 -23.50 -5.66 -5.23
CA ALA A 114 -22.23 -5.69 -4.47
C ALA A 114 -21.09 -6.34 -5.28
N VAL A 115 -21.35 -7.36 -6.10
CA VAL A 115 -20.33 -7.94 -7.01
C VAL A 115 -19.94 -6.94 -8.09
N LEU A 116 -20.89 -6.19 -8.65
CA LEU A 116 -20.60 -5.15 -9.63
C LEU A 116 -19.72 -4.04 -9.02
N ASP A 117 -19.97 -3.66 -7.77
CA ASP A 117 -19.14 -2.70 -7.04
C ASP A 117 -17.74 -3.26 -6.76
N ALA A 118 -17.62 -4.55 -6.41
CA ALA A 118 -16.33 -5.21 -6.23
C ALA A 118 -15.49 -5.25 -7.54
N ALA A 119 -16.14 -5.41 -8.69
CA ALA A 119 -15.48 -5.33 -10.00
C ALA A 119 -14.95 -3.93 -10.32
N GLU A 120 -15.60 -2.88 -9.79
CA GLU A 120 -15.15 -1.49 -9.95
C GLU A 120 -14.09 -1.05 -8.91
N ALA A 121 -13.63 -1.94 -8.02
CA ALA A 121 -12.63 -1.60 -7.01
C ALA A 121 -11.36 -0.91 -7.58
N PRO A 122 -10.80 -1.30 -8.76
CA PRO A 122 -9.68 -0.58 -9.36
C PRO A 122 -10.00 0.88 -9.70
N ALA A 123 -11.20 1.15 -10.25
CA ALA A 123 -11.64 2.50 -10.59
C ALA A 123 -11.85 3.36 -9.33
N ARG A 124 -12.40 2.78 -8.27
CA ARG A 124 -12.59 3.47 -6.99
C ARG A 124 -11.27 3.75 -6.29
N LEU A 125 -10.31 2.83 -6.37
CA LEU A 125 -8.95 3.08 -5.89
C LEU A 125 -8.31 4.26 -6.64
N ALA A 126 -8.48 4.33 -7.97
CA ALA A 126 -7.94 5.43 -8.77
C ALA A 126 -8.54 6.80 -8.40
N VAL A 127 -9.79 6.84 -7.96
CA VAL A 127 -10.43 8.07 -7.48
C VAL A 127 -9.97 8.44 -6.07
N ALA A 128 -9.94 7.46 -5.15
CA ALA A 128 -9.61 7.70 -3.75
C ALA A 128 -8.10 7.85 -3.50
N HIS A 129 -7.28 7.10 -4.22
CA HIS A 129 -5.83 7.00 -4.07
C HIS A 129 -5.16 6.85 -5.45
N PRO A 130 -5.10 7.92 -6.27
CA PRO A 130 -4.62 7.85 -7.66
C PRO A 130 -3.17 7.35 -7.76
N ASP A 131 -2.29 7.78 -6.86
CA ASP A 131 -0.90 7.35 -6.84
C ASP A 131 -0.75 5.85 -6.50
N SER A 132 -1.58 5.33 -5.57
CA SER A 132 -1.66 3.89 -5.27
C SER A 132 -2.08 3.08 -6.49
N ALA A 133 -3.14 3.53 -7.17
CA ALA A 133 -3.64 2.83 -8.36
C ALA A 133 -2.57 2.77 -9.45
N ARG A 134 -1.90 3.90 -9.70
CA ARG A 134 -0.83 3.98 -10.70
C ARG A 134 0.39 3.14 -10.31
N LEU A 135 0.78 3.14 -9.03
CA LEU A 135 1.87 2.30 -8.53
C LEU A 135 1.60 0.81 -8.79
N LEU A 136 0.39 0.33 -8.49
CA LEU A 136 0.02 -1.08 -8.70
C LEU A 136 0.03 -1.49 -10.19
N LEU A 137 -0.16 -0.53 -11.10
CA LEU A 137 -0.04 -0.77 -12.55
C LEU A 137 1.40 -0.82 -13.04
N LEU A 138 2.30 -0.04 -12.39
CA LEU A 138 3.68 0.13 -12.83
C LEU A 138 4.67 -0.86 -12.21
N VAL A 139 4.30 -1.46 -11.07
CA VAL A 139 5.18 -2.35 -10.30
C VAL A 139 4.62 -3.76 -10.29
N ASP A 140 5.31 -4.66 -10.97
CA ASP A 140 4.97 -6.08 -10.94
C ASP A 140 5.35 -6.70 -9.59
N ARG A 141 4.40 -7.42 -8.99
CA ARG A 141 4.62 -8.16 -7.75
C ARG A 141 5.73 -9.21 -7.89
N ALA A 142 5.82 -9.90 -9.03
CA ALA A 142 6.84 -10.91 -9.25
C ALA A 142 8.24 -10.29 -9.28
N GLU A 143 8.40 -9.09 -9.86
CA GLU A 143 9.66 -8.35 -9.85
C GLU A 143 10.06 -7.93 -8.42
N LEU A 144 9.08 -7.53 -7.58
CA LEU A 144 9.36 -7.24 -6.18
C LEU A 144 9.87 -8.47 -5.42
N LEU A 145 9.23 -9.63 -5.63
CA LEU A 145 9.57 -10.89 -4.98
C LEU A 145 10.89 -11.49 -5.48
N ALA A 146 11.30 -11.18 -6.72
CA ALA A 146 12.60 -11.58 -7.26
C ALA A 146 13.77 -10.74 -6.69
N GLY A 147 13.48 -9.63 -6.02
CA GLY A 147 14.47 -8.77 -5.38
C GLY A 147 14.96 -9.31 -4.04
N ASP A 148 16.02 -8.68 -3.51
CA ASP A 148 16.57 -9.00 -2.19
C ASP A 148 15.70 -8.37 -1.07
N LEU A 149 14.67 -9.10 -0.68
CA LEU A 149 13.76 -8.75 0.42
C LEU A 149 13.95 -9.70 1.60
N ALA A 150 13.82 -9.16 2.82
CA ALA A 150 13.75 -10.00 4.00
C ALA A 150 12.56 -10.98 3.88
N PRO A 151 12.74 -12.27 4.31
CA PRO A 151 11.71 -13.31 4.15
C PRO A 151 10.33 -12.91 4.69
N ALA A 152 10.28 -12.16 5.78
CA ALA A 152 9.02 -11.67 6.36
C ALA A 152 8.27 -10.71 5.42
N LEU A 153 8.98 -9.76 4.78
CA LEU A 153 8.37 -8.81 3.84
C LEU A 153 7.94 -9.51 2.54
N ALA A 154 8.76 -10.43 2.03
CA ALA A 154 8.38 -11.25 0.88
C ALA A 154 7.12 -12.08 1.17
N GLN A 155 6.99 -12.62 2.37
CA GLN A 155 5.79 -13.34 2.81
C GLN A 155 4.57 -12.41 2.90
N GLU A 156 4.70 -11.20 3.47
CA GLU A 156 3.61 -10.21 3.52
C GLU A 156 3.08 -9.90 2.10
N ILE A 157 3.98 -9.75 1.11
CA ILE A 157 3.61 -9.53 -0.29
C ILE A 157 2.89 -10.76 -0.88
N ALA A 158 3.39 -11.97 -0.63
CA ALA A 158 2.77 -13.21 -1.10
C ALA A 158 1.37 -13.41 -0.47
N ASP A 159 1.17 -13.00 0.76
CA ASP A 159 -0.10 -13.12 1.46
C ASP A 159 -1.21 -12.23 0.88
N THR A 160 -0.89 -11.17 0.15
CA THR A 160 -1.90 -10.37 -0.58
C THR A 160 -2.61 -11.19 -1.65
N GLU A 161 -1.91 -12.07 -2.36
CA GLU A 161 -2.51 -12.98 -3.33
C GLU A 161 -3.40 -14.02 -2.65
N LYS A 162 -2.93 -14.62 -1.56
CA LYS A 162 -3.73 -15.59 -0.78
C LYS A 162 -5.01 -14.93 -0.26
N ALA A 163 -4.94 -13.69 0.20
CA ALA A 163 -6.10 -12.93 0.66
C ALA A 163 -7.12 -12.72 -0.47
N LEU A 164 -6.65 -12.33 -1.68
CA LEU A 164 -7.50 -12.20 -2.86
C LEU A 164 -8.18 -13.54 -3.19
N VAL A 165 -7.41 -14.61 -3.34
CA VAL A 165 -7.95 -15.95 -3.65
C VAL A 165 -8.96 -16.41 -2.60
N ALA A 166 -8.70 -16.18 -1.33
CA ALA A 166 -9.63 -16.50 -0.25
C ALA A 166 -10.96 -15.71 -0.38
N ALA A 167 -10.90 -14.43 -0.72
CA ALA A 167 -12.08 -13.60 -0.94
C ALA A 167 -12.90 -14.09 -2.14
N LEU A 168 -12.26 -14.41 -3.27
CA LEU A 168 -12.91 -14.97 -4.46
C LEU A 168 -13.59 -16.32 -4.16
N ASN A 169 -12.93 -17.18 -3.37
CA ASN A 169 -13.53 -18.45 -2.94
C ASN A 169 -14.76 -18.26 -2.05
N ARG A 170 -14.75 -17.29 -1.12
CA ARG A 170 -15.94 -16.96 -0.30
C ARG A 170 -17.09 -16.50 -1.17
N LEU A 171 -16.81 -15.62 -2.14
CA LEU A 171 -17.81 -15.11 -3.07
C LEU A 171 -18.41 -16.23 -3.92
N ALA A 172 -17.59 -17.11 -4.49
CA ALA A 172 -18.07 -18.24 -5.30
C ALA A 172 -19.02 -19.15 -4.51
N ARG A 173 -18.70 -19.44 -3.24
CA ARG A 173 -19.59 -20.20 -2.34
C ARG A 173 -20.89 -19.47 -2.08
N ALA A 174 -20.86 -18.16 -1.87
CA ALA A 174 -22.07 -17.37 -1.62
C ALA A 174 -22.99 -17.29 -2.85
N LEU A 175 -22.40 -17.21 -4.05
CA LEU A 175 -23.15 -17.11 -5.30
C LEU A 175 -23.79 -18.45 -5.71
N TRP A 176 -23.03 -19.55 -5.61
CA TRP A 176 -23.46 -20.84 -6.21
C TRP A 176 -23.37 -22.05 -5.26
N GLY A 177 -23.14 -21.84 -3.97
CA GLY A 177 -22.99 -22.91 -2.97
C GLY A 177 -21.71 -23.74 -3.14
N ARG A 178 -20.83 -23.40 -4.10
CA ARG A 178 -19.61 -24.14 -4.44
C ARG A 178 -18.44 -23.20 -4.77
N ALA A 179 -17.21 -23.66 -4.50
CA ALA A 179 -15.97 -22.97 -4.89
C ALA A 179 -15.07 -23.98 -5.59
N ASP A 180 -15.63 -24.68 -6.57
CA ASP A 180 -14.87 -25.54 -7.46
C ASP A 180 -14.11 -24.72 -8.52
N ARG A 181 -13.35 -25.38 -9.37
CA ARG A 181 -12.54 -24.75 -10.42
C ARG A 181 -13.38 -23.82 -11.32
N ARG A 182 -14.61 -24.20 -11.67
CA ARG A 182 -15.48 -23.40 -12.55
C ARG A 182 -16.04 -22.18 -11.84
N GLY A 183 -16.55 -22.35 -10.61
CA GLY A 183 -17.03 -21.23 -9.80
C GLY A 183 -15.93 -20.21 -9.53
N LEU A 184 -14.72 -20.66 -9.19
CA LEU A 184 -13.58 -19.78 -8.98
C LEU A 184 -13.16 -19.06 -10.29
N ALA A 185 -13.13 -19.76 -11.42
CA ALA A 185 -12.83 -19.15 -12.72
C ALA A 185 -13.84 -18.07 -13.08
N THR A 186 -15.15 -18.30 -12.85
CA THR A 186 -16.20 -17.33 -13.15
C THR A 186 -16.04 -16.04 -12.29
N VAL A 187 -15.82 -16.14 -10.99
CA VAL A 187 -15.58 -14.93 -10.17
C VAL A 187 -14.26 -14.26 -10.52
N THR A 188 -13.22 -15.01 -10.88
CA THR A 188 -11.95 -14.44 -11.37
C THR A 188 -12.18 -13.63 -12.64
N THR A 189 -12.94 -14.15 -13.58
CA THR A 189 -13.33 -13.40 -14.79
C THR A 189 -14.05 -12.10 -14.44
N CYS A 190 -15.01 -12.13 -13.49
CA CYS A 190 -15.75 -10.95 -13.08
C CYS A 190 -14.89 -9.89 -12.37
N LEU A 191 -14.02 -10.30 -11.45
CA LEU A 191 -13.35 -9.38 -10.51
C LEU A 191 -11.88 -9.11 -10.85
N VAL A 192 -11.30 -9.87 -11.78
CA VAL A 192 -9.89 -9.72 -12.17
C VAL A 192 -9.78 -9.49 -13.69
N ASP A 193 -10.25 -10.44 -14.52
CA ASP A 193 -9.97 -10.42 -15.95
C ASP A 193 -10.68 -9.26 -16.67
N LEU A 194 -11.99 -9.11 -16.45
CA LEU A 194 -12.78 -8.04 -17.07
C LEU A 194 -12.33 -6.64 -16.61
N PRO A 195 -12.15 -6.35 -15.31
CA PRO A 195 -11.58 -5.08 -14.89
C PRO A 195 -10.19 -4.81 -15.48
N THR A 196 -9.33 -5.82 -15.51
CA THR A 196 -8.00 -5.72 -16.11
C THR A 196 -8.08 -5.38 -17.60
N ALA A 197 -8.93 -6.07 -18.35
CA ALA A 197 -9.05 -5.87 -19.81
C ALA A 197 -9.70 -4.53 -20.17
N LEU A 198 -10.75 -4.13 -19.45
CA LEU A 198 -11.58 -2.98 -19.82
C LEU A 198 -11.09 -1.65 -19.22
N LEU A 199 -10.52 -1.71 -18.02
CA LEU A 199 -10.09 -0.51 -17.28
C LEU A 199 -8.56 -0.34 -17.26
N LEU A 200 -7.83 -1.38 -16.80
CA LEU A 200 -6.40 -1.25 -16.50
C LEU A 200 -5.55 -1.20 -17.78
N ARG A 201 -5.66 -2.19 -18.67
CA ARG A 201 -4.86 -2.27 -19.91
C ARG A 201 -5.08 -1.12 -20.88
N ARG A 202 -6.18 -0.38 -20.75
CA ARG A 202 -6.56 0.73 -21.63
C ARG A 202 -6.46 2.08 -20.96
N ASP A 203 -5.94 2.14 -19.72
CA ASP A 203 -5.86 3.35 -18.90
C ASP A 203 -7.20 4.10 -18.81
N ARG A 204 -8.29 3.34 -18.56
CA ARG A 204 -9.68 3.85 -18.55
C ARG A 204 -10.32 3.79 -17.17
N LEU A 205 -9.52 3.84 -16.12
CA LEU A 205 -9.98 3.71 -14.73
C LEU A 205 -11.05 4.76 -14.34
N THR A 206 -10.93 5.97 -14.89
CA THR A 206 -11.86 7.08 -14.61
C THR A 206 -12.91 7.29 -15.70
N ASP A 207 -12.90 6.50 -16.78
CA ASP A 207 -13.84 6.60 -17.89
C ASP A 207 -15.22 6.03 -17.51
N PRO A 208 -16.30 6.86 -17.43
CA PRO A 208 -17.62 6.40 -17.04
C PRO A 208 -18.20 5.34 -18.01
N LEU A 209 -17.90 5.45 -19.32
CA LEU A 209 -18.37 4.49 -20.30
C LEU A 209 -17.72 3.13 -20.12
N ALA A 210 -16.40 3.09 -19.87
CA ALA A 210 -15.70 1.83 -19.60
C ALA A 210 -16.22 1.15 -18.33
N ARG A 211 -16.52 1.92 -17.28
CA ARG A 211 -17.13 1.40 -16.06
C ARG A 211 -18.54 0.85 -16.31
N ALA A 212 -19.38 1.55 -17.09
CA ALA A 212 -20.68 1.05 -17.47
C ALA A 212 -20.59 -0.26 -18.29
N GLN A 213 -19.65 -0.34 -19.24
CA GLN A 213 -19.38 -1.56 -20.02
C GLN A 213 -18.93 -2.71 -19.11
N LEU A 214 -18.05 -2.45 -18.14
CA LEU A 214 -17.63 -3.44 -17.16
C LEU A 214 -18.82 -4.00 -16.38
N ARG A 215 -19.70 -3.14 -15.85
CA ARG A 215 -20.88 -3.58 -15.09
C ARG A 215 -21.81 -4.47 -15.91
N VAL A 216 -22.06 -4.12 -17.17
CA VAL A 216 -22.87 -4.94 -18.09
C VAL A 216 -22.22 -6.29 -18.36
N ALA A 217 -20.91 -6.31 -18.64
CA ALA A 217 -20.18 -7.56 -18.90
C ALA A 217 -20.16 -8.48 -17.68
N VAL A 218 -19.89 -7.94 -16.48
CA VAL A 218 -19.88 -8.71 -15.23
C VAL A 218 -21.28 -9.27 -14.94
N ARG A 219 -22.34 -8.48 -15.10
CA ARG A 219 -23.72 -8.97 -14.91
C ARG A 219 -24.03 -10.15 -15.86
N ALA A 220 -23.69 -10.02 -17.15
CA ALA A 220 -23.92 -11.10 -18.12
C ALA A 220 -23.16 -12.39 -17.76
N VAL A 221 -21.93 -12.28 -17.25
CA VAL A 221 -21.15 -13.45 -16.80
C VAL A 221 -21.77 -14.09 -15.54
N LEU A 222 -22.27 -13.27 -14.59
CA LEU A 222 -22.97 -13.77 -13.39
C LEU A 222 -24.28 -14.48 -13.73
N ASP A 223 -25.05 -13.93 -14.69
CA ASP A 223 -26.33 -14.52 -15.14
C ASP A 223 -26.09 -15.86 -15.86
N LEU A 224 -25.01 -15.98 -16.63
CA LEU A 224 -24.60 -17.25 -17.24
C LEU A 224 -24.19 -18.28 -16.18
N GLY A 225 -23.45 -17.87 -15.14
CA GLY A 225 -22.97 -18.74 -14.08
C GLY A 225 -21.85 -19.72 -14.51
N PRO A 226 -21.39 -20.57 -13.58
CA PRO A 226 -20.32 -21.56 -13.83
C PRO A 226 -20.90 -22.89 -14.35
N HIS A 227 -21.25 -23.00 -15.60
CA HIS A 227 -21.77 -24.24 -16.25
C HIS A 227 -20.69 -25.26 -16.55
#